data_edd2554484bf0e4e462e3437786d3ad5
#
_entry.id   edd2554484bf0e4e462e3437786d3ad5
#
_cell.length_a   1.000
_cell.length_b   1.000
_cell.length_c   1.000
_cell.angle_alpha   90.00
_cell.angle_beta   90.00
_cell.angle_gamma   90.00
#
_symmetry.space_group_name_H-M   'P 1'
#
loop_
_entity.id
_entity.type
_entity.pdbx_description
1 polymer ?
#
loop_
_entity_poly.entity_id
_entity_poly.type
_entity_poly.pdbx_seq_one_letter_code
_entity_poly.pdbx_strand_id
1 'polypeptide(L)'
;AEKQLTLVMKAQVLMPDGAIYPLETKVVRTFFDNPLEALAKDAENEIVKQEMQQQAARNIVRKLLLVHSAELEKAKAQAAEKPVAE
;
A
#
# COMPACT_ATOMS: atom_id res chain seq x y z
N ALA A 1 19.97 -22.14 1.84
CA ALA A 1 19.19 -21.69 0.68
C ALA A 1 18.54 -20.34 0.95
N GLU A 2 18.49 -19.52 -0.07
CA GLU A 2 17.86 -18.21 0.00
C GLU A 2 16.37 -18.35 -0.27
N LYS A 3 15.55 -17.75 0.59
CA LYS A 3 14.11 -17.69 0.39
C LYS A 3 13.65 -16.24 0.27
N GLN A 4 12.67 -16.04 -0.55
CA GLN A 4 12.10 -14.72 -0.77
C GLN A 4 10.60 -14.78 -0.49
N LEU A 5 10.14 -13.89 0.39
CA LEU A 5 8.71 -13.69 0.63
C LEU A 5 8.26 -12.43 -0.08
N THR A 6 7.17 -12.56 -0.81
CA THR A 6 6.58 -11.43 -1.53
C THR A 6 5.15 -11.28 -1.07
N LEU A 7 4.79 -10.07 -0.64
CA LEU A 7 3.41 -9.73 -0.29
C LEU A 7 2.94 -8.66 -1.24
N VAL A 8 1.83 -8.92 -1.92
CA VAL A 8 1.18 -7.94 -2.79
C VAL A 8 -0.14 -7.57 -2.13
N MET A 9 -0.34 -6.30 -1.89
CA MET A 9 -1.58 -5.77 -1.34
C MET A 9 -2.22 -4.85 -2.37
N LYS A 10 -3.49 -5.10 -2.67
CA LYS A 10 -4.25 -4.30 -3.62
C LYS A 10 -5.44 -3.69 -2.92
N ALA A 11 -5.72 -2.45 -3.25
CA ALA A 11 -6.87 -1.73 -2.74
C ALA A 11 -7.47 -0.89 -3.86
N GLN A 12 -8.71 -0.49 -3.69
CA GLN A 12 -9.37 0.40 -4.63
C GLN A 12 -9.95 1.58 -3.87
N VAL A 13 -9.76 2.77 -4.41
CA VAL A 13 -10.35 3.97 -3.86
C VAL A 13 -11.51 4.37 -4.75
N LEU A 14 -12.71 4.40 -4.16
CA LEU A 14 -13.90 4.85 -4.87
C LEU A 14 -14.02 6.37 -4.64
N MET A 15 -13.98 7.11 -5.73
CA MET A 15 -14.08 8.56 -5.69
C MET A 15 -15.55 9.01 -5.76
N PRO A 16 -15.85 10.21 -5.26
CA PRO A 16 -17.22 10.73 -5.30
C PRO A 16 -17.80 10.85 -6.69
N ASP A 17 -16.97 11.03 -7.72
CA ASP A 17 -17.39 11.12 -9.11
C ASP A 17 -17.62 9.75 -9.75
N GLY A 18 -17.44 8.66 -9.01
CA GLY A 18 -17.58 7.31 -9.50
C GLY A 18 -16.30 6.70 -10.05
N ALA A 19 -15.22 7.46 -10.14
CA ALA A 19 -13.95 6.94 -10.59
C ALA A 19 -13.37 5.98 -9.55
N ILE A 20 -12.63 4.98 -10.03
CA ILE A 20 -11.97 4.01 -9.16
C ILE A 20 -10.47 4.12 -9.40
N TYR A 21 -9.71 4.34 -8.31
CA TYR A 21 -8.27 4.36 -8.36
C TYR A 21 -7.73 3.07 -7.74
N PRO A 22 -7.09 2.21 -8.54
CA PRO A 22 -6.46 1.02 -7.99
C PRO A 22 -5.16 1.40 -7.30
N LEU A 23 -4.95 0.88 -6.12
CA LEU A 23 -3.72 1.02 -5.36
C LEU A 23 -3.10 -0.35 -5.20
N GLU A 24 -1.81 -0.44 -5.40
CA GLU A 24 -1.08 -1.68 -5.25
C GLU A 24 0.25 -1.40 -4.60
N THR A 25 0.63 -2.27 -3.68
CA THR A 25 1.96 -2.24 -3.09
C THR A 25 2.51 -3.65 -3.04
N LYS A 26 3.82 -3.76 -3.20
CA LYS A 26 4.54 -5.02 -3.14
C LYS A 26 5.64 -4.89 -2.11
N VAL A 27 5.65 -5.80 -1.15
CA VAL A 27 6.70 -5.88 -0.15
C VAL A 27 7.45 -7.18 -0.35
N VAL A 28 8.77 -7.10 -0.47
CA VAL A 28 9.61 -8.26 -0.68
C VAL A 28 10.61 -8.34 0.46
N ARG A 29 10.74 -9.51 1.03
CA ARG A 29 11.73 -9.76 2.06
C ARG A 29 12.49 -11.03 1.72
N THR A 30 13.83 -10.93 1.77
CA THR A 30 14.72 -12.06 1.49
C THR A 30 15.33 -12.52 2.80
N PHE A 31 15.38 -13.84 3.00
CA PHE A 31 16.05 -14.40 4.16
C PHE A 31 16.66 -15.75 3.79
N PHE A 32 17.63 -16.16 4.60
CA PHE A 32 18.31 -17.42 4.38
C PHE A 32 17.66 -18.52 5.21
N ASP A 33 17.45 -19.65 4.57
CA ASP A 33 16.86 -20.81 5.19
C ASP A 33 17.96 -21.65 5.85
N ASN A 34 17.89 -21.78 7.18
CA ASN A 34 18.80 -22.60 7.93
C ASN A 34 18.08 -23.85 8.42
N PRO A 35 18.40 -25.05 7.90
CA PRO A 35 17.68 -26.26 8.29
C PRO A 35 17.82 -26.65 9.76
N LEU A 36 18.83 -26.15 10.44
CA LEU A 36 19.02 -26.41 11.87
C LEU A 36 18.05 -25.63 12.75
N GLU A 37 17.40 -24.61 12.21
CA GLU A 37 16.49 -23.73 12.94
C GLU A 37 15.03 -23.91 12.49
N ALA A 38 14.70 -25.06 11.90
CA ALA A 38 13.38 -25.28 11.30
C ALA A 38 12.22 -25.08 12.26
N LEU A 39 12.40 -25.42 13.54
CA LEU A 39 11.34 -25.28 14.55
C LEU A 39 11.12 -23.82 14.99
N ALA A 40 12.18 -23.03 14.99
CA ALA A 40 12.07 -21.59 15.30
C ALA A 40 11.52 -20.79 14.14
N LYS A 41 11.63 -21.32 12.95
CA LYS A 41 11.26 -20.62 11.72
C LYS A 41 9.79 -20.31 11.55
N ASP A 42 8.91 -21.19 12.03
CA ASP A 42 7.47 -20.95 11.85
C ASP A 42 7.03 -19.69 12.60
N ALA A 43 7.53 -19.52 13.83
CA ALA A 43 7.24 -18.30 14.59
C ALA A 43 7.87 -17.08 13.97
N GLU A 44 9.12 -17.17 13.48
CA GLU A 44 9.79 -16.07 12.80
C GLU A 44 9.07 -15.70 11.52
N ASN A 45 8.61 -16.69 10.74
CA ASN A 45 7.88 -16.45 9.52
C ASN A 45 6.57 -15.70 9.79
N GLU A 46 5.87 -16.03 10.86
CA GLU A 46 4.65 -15.31 11.24
C GLU A 46 4.95 -13.85 11.59
N ILE A 47 6.03 -13.61 12.33
CA ILE A 47 6.44 -12.25 12.68
C ILE A 47 6.81 -11.47 11.42
N VAL A 48 7.57 -12.09 10.52
CA VAL A 48 7.96 -11.45 9.26
C VAL A 48 6.73 -11.13 8.42
N LYS A 49 5.78 -12.05 8.32
CA LYS A 49 4.55 -11.82 7.58
C LYS A 49 3.74 -10.67 8.16
N GLN A 50 3.63 -10.60 9.50
CA GLN A 50 2.94 -9.50 10.16
C GLN A 50 3.64 -8.17 9.88
N GLU A 51 4.96 -8.14 9.95
CA GLU A 51 5.73 -6.92 9.64
C GLU A 51 5.53 -6.50 8.18
N MET A 52 5.52 -7.45 7.26
CA MET A 52 5.29 -7.18 5.86
C MET A 52 3.88 -6.63 5.63
N GLN A 53 2.88 -7.20 6.29
CA GLN A 53 1.50 -6.72 6.22
C GLN A 53 1.39 -5.29 6.74
N GLN A 54 2.05 -4.98 7.86
CA GLN A 54 2.08 -3.63 8.40
C GLN A 54 2.77 -2.66 7.45
N GLN A 55 3.87 -3.09 6.84
CA GLN A 55 4.57 -2.27 5.86
C GLN A 55 3.70 -2.03 4.63
N ALA A 56 3.03 -3.07 4.13
CA ALA A 56 2.12 -2.94 3.00
C ALA A 56 0.97 -1.99 3.32
N ALA A 57 0.41 -2.10 4.51
CA ALA A 57 -0.67 -1.21 4.95
C ALA A 57 -0.20 0.24 4.99
N ARG A 58 0.99 0.49 5.54
CA ARG A 58 1.57 1.84 5.54
C ARG A 58 1.79 2.37 4.14
N ASN A 59 2.24 1.52 3.23
CA ASN A 59 2.44 1.91 1.83
C ASN A 59 1.12 2.28 1.16
N ILE A 60 0.07 1.50 1.41
CA ILE A 60 -1.27 1.78 0.88
C ILE A 60 -1.80 3.11 1.44
N VAL A 61 -1.64 3.33 2.74
CA VAL A 61 -2.07 4.59 3.36
C VAL A 61 -1.34 5.79 2.73
N ARG A 62 -0.04 5.68 2.51
CA ARG A 62 0.71 6.74 1.82
C ARG A 62 0.17 7.03 0.44
N LYS A 63 -0.11 5.98 -0.33
CA LYS A 63 -0.67 6.12 -1.67
C LYS A 63 -2.06 6.73 -1.62
N LEU A 64 -2.85 6.34 -0.65
CA LEU A 64 -4.18 6.91 -0.43
C LEU A 64 -4.08 8.41 -0.12
N LEU A 65 -3.14 8.83 0.71
CA LEU A 65 -2.93 10.23 1.02
C LEU A 65 -2.50 11.01 -0.22
N LEU A 66 -1.66 10.42 -1.08
CA LEU A 66 -1.27 11.05 -2.34
C LEU A 66 -2.47 11.24 -3.27
N VAL A 67 -3.33 10.24 -3.37
CA VAL A 67 -4.56 10.33 -4.18
C VAL A 67 -5.47 11.42 -3.60
N HIS A 68 -5.63 11.46 -2.28
CA HIS A 68 -6.43 12.47 -1.62
C HIS A 68 -5.89 13.88 -1.89
N SER A 69 -4.57 14.06 -1.79
CA SER A 69 -3.92 15.34 -2.06
C SER A 69 -4.12 15.77 -3.51
N ALA A 70 -3.97 14.84 -4.44
CA ALA A 70 -4.17 15.11 -5.87
C ALA A 70 -5.61 15.53 -6.15
N GLU A 71 -6.59 14.85 -5.55
CA GLU A 71 -7.99 15.20 -5.70
C GLU A 71 -8.31 16.56 -5.07
N LEU A 72 -7.70 16.87 -3.94
CA LEU A 72 -7.88 18.16 -3.28
C LEU A 72 -7.32 19.29 -4.15
N GLU A 73 -6.14 19.12 -4.74
CA GLU A 73 -5.54 20.10 -5.64
C GLU A 73 -6.40 20.28 -6.89
N LYS A 74 -6.91 19.18 -7.44
CA LYS A 74 -7.81 19.21 -8.57
C LYS A 74 -9.08 19.98 -8.25
N ALA A 75 -9.67 19.72 -7.08
CA ALA A 75 -10.87 20.44 -6.65
C ALA A 75 -10.62 21.94 -6.47
N LYS A 76 -9.45 22.30 -5.92
CA LYS A 76 -9.05 23.71 -5.78
C LYS A 76 -8.87 24.36 -7.13
N ALA A 77 -8.23 23.69 -8.08
CA ALA A 77 -8.02 24.19 -9.42
C ALA A 77 -9.34 24.41 -10.14
N GLN A 78 -10.28 23.45 -10.02
CA GLN A 78 -11.60 23.57 -10.60
C GLN A 78 -12.41 24.72 -9.97
N ALA A 79 -12.29 24.89 -8.67
CA ALA A 79 -12.96 26.00 -7.98
C ALA A 79 -12.39 27.35 -8.42
N ALA A 80 -11.07 27.42 -8.64
CA ALA A 80 -10.40 28.64 -9.12
C ALA A 80 -10.76 28.96 -10.56
N GLU A 81 -11.00 27.95 -11.40
CA GLU A 81 -11.34 28.12 -12.80
C GLU A 81 -12.81 28.45 -13.04
N LYS A 82 -13.68 28.12 -12.09
CA LYS A 82 -15.10 28.40 -12.23
C LYS A 82 -15.32 29.91 -12.20
N PRO A 83 -15.93 30.47 -13.23
CA PRO A 83 -16.32 31.87 -13.14
C PRO A 83 -17.34 32.05 -12.01
N VAL A 84 -17.19 33.14 -11.27
CA VAL A 84 -18.16 33.45 -10.23
C VAL A 84 -19.49 33.72 -10.91
N ALA A 85 -20.47 32.86 -10.62
CA ALA A 85 -21.80 33.07 -11.15
C ALA A 85 -22.43 34.25 -10.43
N GLU A 86 -22.88 35.16 -11.19
CA GLU A 86 -23.56 36.32 -10.65
C GLU A 86 -25.06 36.18 -10.66
#